data_4f55b921fdf4f9912e16b2a4a19ee9e6
#
_entry.id   4f55b921fdf4f9912e16b2a4a19ee9e6
#
_cell.length_a   1.000
_cell.length_b   1.000
_cell.length_c   1.000
_cell.angle_alpha   90.00
_cell.angle_beta   90.00
_cell.angle_gamma   90.00
#
_symmetry.space_group_name_H-M   'P 1'
#
loop_
_entity.id
_entity.type
_entity.pdbx_description
1 polymer ?
#
loop_
_entity_poly.entity_id
_entity_poly.type
_entity_poly.pdbx_seq_one_letter_code
_entity_poly.pdbx_strand_id
1 'polypeptide(L)'
;MRTTFLFLFLFPIALVHAQKFTNPDTLAPDFPTPQLVVDRMLAMAEVKPTDVVFDLGCGDGRILVAAVRTYHCKAVGVELSRDIYDRTTARVKALGLSEQISIVHGNVLHTDFSAADVVTLYLMTNTNERLKPEMERYLKPGARVVSHDYEIRGWKPVKEELVSVDGRPHKIFLYIMKPKH
;
A
#
# COMPACT_ATOMS: atom_id res chain seq x y z
N MET A 1 8.68 -26.44 -61.76
CA MET A 1 9.44 -25.78 -60.68
C MET A 1 8.44 -25.01 -59.79
N ARG A 2 8.17 -25.53 -58.60
CA ARG A 2 7.32 -24.87 -57.61
C ARG A 2 8.19 -24.24 -56.53
N THR A 3 8.24 -22.94 -56.50
CA THR A 3 9.03 -22.17 -55.51
C THR A 3 8.17 -21.97 -54.26
N THR A 4 8.54 -22.66 -53.19
CA THR A 4 7.88 -22.51 -51.85
C THR A 4 8.51 -21.31 -51.13
N PHE A 5 7.73 -20.25 -50.92
CA PHE A 5 8.15 -19.12 -50.07
C PHE A 5 7.90 -19.47 -48.60
N LEU A 6 8.98 -19.58 -47.85
CA LEU A 6 8.93 -19.76 -46.40
C LEU A 6 8.81 -18.38 -45.74
N PHE A 7 7.63 -18.04 -45.22
CA PHE A 7 7.42 -16.84 -44.41
C PHE A 7 7.93 -17.06 -42.98
N LEU A 8 9.05 -16.42 -42.67
CA LEU A 8 9.58 -16.39 -41.30
C LEU A 8 8.86 -15.36 -40.50
N PHE A 9 7.92 -15.77 -39.59
CA PHE A 9 7.28 -14.89 -38.62
C PHE A 9 8.28 -14.56 -37.52
N LEU A 10 8.85 -13.34 -37.58
CA LEU A 10 9.57 -12.73 -36.48
C LEU A 10 8.58 -12.25 -35.42
N PHE A 11 8.41 -13.02 -34.33
CA PHE A 11 7.74 -12.53 -33.14
C PHE A 11 8.64 -11.50 -32.46
N PRO A 12 8.15 -10.28 -32.18
CA PRO A 12 8.91 -9.36 -31.38
C PRO A 12 9.01 -9.89 -29.94
N ILE A 13 10.24 -10.18 -29.52
CA ILE A 13 10.53 -10.47 -28.11
C ILE A 13 10.30 -9.16 -27.37
N ALA A 14 9.18 -9.07 -26.65
CA ALA A 14 8.94 -7.98 -25.72
C ALA A 14 10.03 -8.07 -24.64
N LEU A 15 10.97 -7.13 -24.65
CA LEU A 15 11.91 -6.93 -23.57
C LEU A 15 11.10 -6.52 -22.32
N VAL A 16 10.87 -7.49 -21.44
CA VAL A 16 10.43 -7.21 -20.07
C VAL A 16 11.57 -6.43 -19.41
N HIS A 17 11.40 -5.12 -19.29
CA HIS A 17 12.32 -4.31 -18.51
C HIS A 17 12.13 -4.72 -17.04
N ALA A 18 13.03 -5.57 -16.54
CA ALA A 18 13.18 -5.79 -15.11
C ALA A 18 13.59 -4.43 -14.49
N GLN A 19 12.69 -3.82 -13.73
CA GLN A 19 13.00 -2.61 -12.99
C GLN A 19 14.16 -2.92 -12.04
N LYS A 20 15.31 -2.32 -12.26
CA LYS A 20 16.43 -2.36 -11.33
C LYS A 20 16.05 -1.54 -10.11
N PHE A 21 15.88 -2.21 -8.97
CA PHE A 21 15.85 -1.55 -7.67
C PHE A 21 17.21 -0.88 -7.46
N THR A 22 17.26 0.44 -7.58
CA THR A 22 18.50 1.22 -7.53
C THR A 22 18.86 1.69 -6.11
N ASN A 23 17.91 1.57 -5.17
CA ASN A 23 18.12 1.95 -3.77
C ASN A 23 17.92 0.71 -2.87
N PRO A 24 18.95 0.27 -2.09
CA PRO A 24 18.82 -0.86 -1.16
C PRO A 24 17.78 -0.62 -0.05
N ASP A 25 17.42 0.64 0.22
CA ASP A 25 16.38 1.00 1.18
C ASP A 25 14.97 1.04 0.57
N THR A 26 14.83 0.77 -0.74
CA THR A 26 13.51 0.68 -1.38
C THR A 26 12.76 -0.54 -0.84
N LEU A 27 11.72 -0.29 -0.06
CA LEU A 27 10.95 -1.31 0.64
C LEU A 27 9.83 -1.91 -0.22
N ALA A 28 9.44 -1.20 -1.28
CA ALA A 28 8.49 -1.64 -2.32
C ALA A 28 8.68 -0.83 -3.60
N PRO A 29 8.28 -1.38 -4.77
CA PRO A 29 8.16 -0.58 -5.99
C PRO A 29 7.00 0.42 -5.85
N ASP A 30 7.11 1.55 -6.58
CA ASP A 30 6.03 2.55 -6.71
C ASP A 30 4.93 2.00 -7.66
N PHE A 31 4.20 0.98 -7.20
CA PHE A 31 3.03 0.45 -7.90
C PHE A 31 1.76 0.97 -7.24
N PRO A 32 0.91 1.69 -7.97
CA PRO A 32 -0.31 2.20 -7.41
C PRO A 32 -1.33 1.06 -7.21
N THR A 33 -1.90 0.96 -6.00
CA THR A 33 -3.03 0.08 -5.71
C THR A 33 -4.24 0.50 -6.55
N PRO A 34 -4.91 -0.40 -7.30
CA PRO A 34 -6.11 -0.06 -8.05
C PRO A 34 -7.21 0.53 -7.15
N GLN A 35 -7.98 1.51 -7.65
CA GLN A 35 -8.97 2.21 -6.82
C GLN A 35 -10.00 1.27 -6.19
N LEU A 36 -10.50 0.28 -6.94
CA LEU A 36 -11.43 -0.72 -6.39
C LEU A 36 -10.82 -1.50 -5.21
N VAL A 37 -9.52 -1.80 -5.27
CA VAL A 37 -8.81 -2.47 -4.17
C VAL A 37 -8.67 -1.54 -2.97
N VAL A 38 -8.35 -0.25 -3.19
CA VAL A 38 -8.32 0.78 -2.13
C VAL A 38 -9.66 0.85 -1.40
N ASP A 39 -10.76 0.92 -2.16
CA ASP A 39 -12.10 1.03 -1.60
C ASP A 39 -12.45 -0.22 -0.77
N ARG A 40 -12.04 -1.41 -1.24
CA ARG A 40 -12.26 -2.67 -0.52
C ARG A 40 -11.38 -2.78 0.73
N MET A 41 -10.13 -2.33 0.69
CA MET A 41 -9.24 -2.28 1.86
C MET A 41 -9.82 -1.43 2.98
N LEU A 42 -10.26 -0.21 2.66
CA LEU A 42 -10.83 0.72 3.65
C LEU A 42 -12.19 0.22 4.19
N ALA A 43 -13.03 -0.34 3.33
CA ALA A 43 -14.30 -0.96 3.73
C ALA A 43 -14.07 -2.19 4.65
N MET A 44 -13.10 -3.06 4.31
CA MET A 44 -12.76 -4.23 5.11
C MET A 44 -12.22 -3.84 6.48
N ALA A 45 -11.46 -2.73 6.57
CA ALA A 45 -10.99 -2.17 7.83
C ALA A 45 -12.10 -1.50 8.65
N GLU A 46 -13.32 -1.34 8.11
CA GLU A 46 -14.42 -0.63 8.76
C GLU A 46 -13.97 0.75 9.28
N VAL A 47 -13.32 1.53 8.39
CA VAL A 47 -12.81 2.86 8.74
C VAL A 47 -13.93 3.75 9.25
N LYS A 48 -13.66 4.50 10.34
CA LYS A 48 -14.59 5.40 11.00
C LYS A 48 -14.10 6.85 10.94
N PRO A 49 -14.99 7.85 11.08
CA PRO A 49 -14.58 9.26 11.08
C PRO A 49 -13.60 9.62 12.21
N THR A 50 -13.61 8.85 13.30
CA THR A 50 -12.71 9.05 14.46
C THR A 50 -11.36 8.40 14.30
N ASP A 51 -11.15 7.58 13.26
CA ASP A 51 -9.90 6.86 13.04
C ASP A 51 -8.79 7.77 12.50
N VAL A 52 -7.56 7.36 12.77
CA VAL A 52 -6.36 7.84 12.09
C VAL A 52 -5.84 6.69 11.22
N VAL A 53 -5.91 6.89 9.90
CA VAL A 53 -5.39 5.92 8.91
C VAL A 53 -3.94 6.23 8.61
N PHE A 54 -3.04 5.27 8.81
CA PHE A 54 -1.65 5.34 8.37
C PHE A 54 -1.45 4.48 7.13
N ASP A 55 -0.87 5.08 6.07
CA ASP A 55 -0.48 4.38 4.85
C ASP A 55 1.04 4.33 4.77
N LEU A 56 1.61 3.13 5.00
CA LEU A 56 3.06 2.94 5.06
C LEU A 56 3.61 2.60 3.68
N GLY A 57 4.32 3.55 3.08
CA GLY A 57 4.69 3.55 1.66
C GLY A 57 3.57 4.15 0.81
N CYS A 58 3.14 5.37 1.16
CA CYS A 58 1.87 5.93 0.65
C CYS A 58 1.88 6.29 -0.84
N GLY A 59 3.05 6.30 -1.50
CA GLY A 59 3.14 6.57 -2.93
C GLY A 59 2.45 7.88 -3.30
N ASP A 60 1.50 7.83 -4.22
CA ASP A 60 0.73 9.01 -4.69
C ASP A 60 -0.38 9.47 -3.73
N GLY A 61 -0.52 8.83 -2.57
CA GLY A 61 -1.47 9.18 -1.53
C GLY A 61 -2.93 8.84 -1.82
N ARG A 62 -3.20 7.95 -2.81
CA ARG A 62 -4.58 7.60 -3.20
C ARG A 62 -5.40 6.98 -2.09
N ILE A 63 -4.79 6.13 -1.25
CA ILE A 63 -5.44 5.50 -0.10
C ILE A 63 -5.82 6.57 0.93
N LEU A 64 -4.92 7.51 1.22
CA LEU A 64 -5.18 8.62 2.14
C LEU A 64 -6.33 9.51 1.66
N VAL A 65 -6.31 9.88 0.35
CA VAL A 65 -7.37 10.68 -0.25
C VAL A 65 -8.72 9.96 -0.21
N ALA A 66 -8.74 8.65 -0.50
CA ALA A 66 -9.96 7.84 -0.42
C ALA A 66 -10.48 7.76 1.02
N ALA A 67 -9.59 7.50 2.00
CA ALA A 67 -9.96 7.44 3.42
C ALA A 67 -10.63 8.74 3.88
N VAL A 68 -10.01 9.89 3.61
CA VAL A 68 -10.54 11.19 4.04
C VAL A 68 -11.84 11.55 3.33
N ARG A 69 -11.93 11.36 2.01
CA ARG A 69 -13.13 11.74 1.24
C ARG A 69 -14.33 10.87 1.55
N THR A 70 -14.11 9.56 1.76
CA THR A 70 -15.20 8.60 1.95
C THR A 70 -15.61 8.46 3.41
N TYR A 71 -14.63 8.49 4.32
CA TYR A 71 -14.87 8.19 5.74
C TYR A 71 -14.71 9.39 6.64
N HIS A 72 -14.26 10.54 6.12
CA HIS A 72 -14.07 11.80 6.88
C HIS A 72 -13.12 11.67 8.07
N CYS A 73 -12.20 10.72 8.00
CA CYS A 73 -11.18 10.46 9.02
C CYS A 73 -9.93 11.33 8.81
N LYS A 74 -8.96 11.23 9.72
CA LYS A 74 -7.61 11.75 9.50
C LYS A 74 -6.73 10.68 8.86
N ALA A 75 -5.72 11.12 8.10
CA ALA A 75 -4.80 10.20 7.44
C ALA A 75 -3.36 10.70 7.47
N VAL A 76 -2.42 9.77 7.61
CA VAL A 76 -0.97 10.04 7.62
C VAL A 76 -0.31 9.09 6.63
N GLY A 77 0.42 9.62 5.65
CA GLY A 77 1.23 8.85 4.73
C GLY A 77 2.70 8.90 5.13
N VAL A 78 3.38 7.77 5.00
CA VAL A 78 4.85 7.70 5.16
C VAL A 78 5.44 7.32 3.81
N GLU A 79 6.37 8.15 3.31
CA GLU A 79 7.00 7.94 2.01
C GLU A 79 8.51 8.13 2.09
N LEU A 80 9.25 7.15 1.58
CA LEU A 80 10.72 7.13 1.60
C LEU A 80 11.33 7.99 0.50
N SER A 81 10.76 7.94 -0.69
CA SER A 81 11.25 8.69 -1.86
C SER A 81 10.95 10.17 -1.71
N ARG A 82 11.96 11.01 -1.73
CA ARG A 82 11.82 12.47 -1.65
C ARG A 82 10.97 13.01 -2.79
N ASP A 83 11.18 12.53 -4.01
CA ASP A 83 10.44 13.00 -5.18
C ASP A 83 8.95 12.65 -5.11
N ILE A 84 8.63 11.44 -4.61
CA ILE A 84 7.24 10.99 -4.43
C ILE A 84 6.60 11.79 -3.29
N TYR A 85 7.29 11.94 -2.15
CA TYR A 85 6.85 12.76 -1.03
C TYR A 85 6.49 14.19 -1.46
N ASP A 86 7.37 14.87 -2.22
CA ASP A 86 7.14 16.25 -2.67
C ASP A 86 5.91 16.33 -3.60
N ARG A 87 5.78 15.40 -4.57
CA ARG A 87 4.61 15.32 -5.47
C ARG A 87 3.31 15.03 -4.72
N THR A 88 3.35 14.11 -3.77
CA THR A 88 2.16 13.70 -2.99
C THR A 88 1.72 14.83 -2.06
N THR A 89 2.66 15.52 -1.42
CA THR A 89 2.37 16.70 -0.59
C THR A 89 1.74 17.81 -1.44
N ALA A 90 2.29 18.11 -2.62
CA ALA A 90 1.72 19.08 -3.54
C ALA A 90 0.30 18.68 -3.99
N ARG A 91 0.07 17.40 -4.28
CA ARG A 91 -1.26 16.86 -4.64
C ARG A 91 -2.26 17.04 -3.51
N VAL A 92 -1.91 16.67 -2.27
CA VAL A 92 -2.77 16.84 -1.09
C VAL A 92 -3.18 18.31 -0.91
N LYS A 93 -2.22 19.23 -1.05
CA LYS A 93 -2.46 20.67 -0.99
C LYS A 93 -3.40 21.15 -2.11
N ALA A 94 -3.17 20.72 -3.34
CA ALA A 94 -4.01 21.07 -4.50
C ALA A 94 -5.45 20.57 -4.36
N LEU A 95 -5.66 19.47 -3.63
CA LEU A 95 -6.98 18.89 -3.33
C LEU A 95 -7.67 19.58 -2.13
N GLY A 96 -7.01 20.52 -1.43
CA GLY A 96 -7.53 21.18 -0.23
C GLY A 96 -7.64 20.27 0.99
N LEU A 97 -6.82 19.21 1.08
CA LEU A 97 -6.92 18.19 2.12
C LEU A 97 -5.80 18.25 3.18
N SER A 98 -5.00 19.33 3.21
CA SER A 98 -3.83 19.45 4.09
C SER A 98 -4.16 19.49 5.59
N GLU A 99 -5.41 19.77 5.96
CA GLU A 99 -5.83 19.72 7.36
C GLU A 99 -6.15 18.30 7.85
N GLN A 100 -6.52 17.42 6.93
CA GLN A 100 -6.88 16.03 7.22
C GLN A 100 -5.78 15.02 6.87
N ILE A 101 -4.90 15.36 5.91
CA ILE A 101 -3.83 14.49 5.43
C ILE A 101 -2.47 15.12 5.71
N SER A 102 -1.63 14.38 6.42
CA SER A 102 -0.20 14.69 6.60
C SER A 102 0.65 13.68 5.87
N ILE A 103 1.73 14.13 5.22
CA ILE A 103 2.73 13.25 4.61
C ILE A 103 4.03 13.40 5.38
N VAL A 104 4.63 12.28 5.77
CA VAL A 104 5.92 12.20 6.45
C VAL A 104 6.95 11.68 5.46
N HIS A 105 8.02 12.44 5.23
CA HIS A 105 9.18 11.94 4.50
C HIS A 105 10.03 11.09 5.44
N GLY A 106 10.04 9.77 5.25
CA GLY A 106 10.74 8.88 6.17
C GLY A 106 10.69 7.41 5.78
N ASN A 107 11.52 6.64 6.50
CA ASN A 107 11.52 5.20 6.38
C ASN A 107 10.48 4.61 7.35
N VAL A 108 9.56 3.80 6.83
CA VAL A 108 8.48 3.16 7.61
C VAL A 108 9.00 2.33 8.78
N LEU A 109 10.23 1.79 8.68
CA LEU A 109 10.87 1.02 9.76
C LEU A 109 11.36 1.89 10.94
N HIS A 110 11.37 3.21 10.79
CA HIS A 110 11.87 4.16 11.80
C HIS A 110 10.86 5.28 12.08
N THR A 111 9.64 5.15 11.59
CA THR A 111 8.57 6.12 11.81
C THR A 111 7.66 5.67 12.92
N ASP A 112 7.29 6.58 13.83
CA ASP A 112 6.28 6.32 14.85
C ASP A 112 4.88 6.37 14.21
N PHE A 113 4.17 5.27 14.27
CA PHE A 113 2.76 5.14 13.85
C PHE A 113 1.85 4.65 15.00
N SER A 114 2.24 4.90 16.24
CA SER A 114 1.49 4.50 17.44
C SER A 114 0.09 5.11 17.52
N ALA A 115 -0.13 6.26 16.87
CA ALA A 115 -1.43 6.90 16.78
C ALA A 115 -2.42 6.19 15.83
N ALA A 116 -1.97 5.20 15.05
CA ALA A 116 -2.80 4.56 14.04
C ALA A 116 -3.95 3.76 14.66
N ASP A 117 -5.15 3.95 14.11
CA ASP A 117 -6.31 3.06 14.28
C ASP A 117 -6.37 2.03 13.17
N VAL A 118 -5.94 2.44 11.97
CA VAL A 118 -5.84 1.61 10.77
C VAL A 118 -4.50 1.81 10.12
N VAL A 119 -3.84 0.72 9.75
CA VAL A 119 -2.61 0.72 8.93
C VAL A 119 -2.91 0.05 7.60
N THR A 120 -2.53 0.69 6.49
CA THR A 120 -2.58 0.11 5.15
C THR A 120 -1.16 -0.16 4.64
N LEU A 121 -0.99 -1.29 3.94
CA LEU A 121 0.29 -1.78 3.43
C LEU A 121 0.13 -2.28 1.99
N TYR A 122 1.02 -1.84 1.11
CA TYR A 122 1.29 -2.53 -0.16
C TYR A 122 2.81 -2.69 -0.32
N LEU A 123 3.39 -3.44 0.60
CA LEU A 123 4.84 -3.68 0.71
C LEU A 123 5.11 -5.17 0.54
N MET A 124 6.28 -5.51 0.00
CA MET A 124 6.65 -6.92 -0.19
C MET A 124 6.71 -7.70 1.13
N THR A 125 6.55 -9.01 1.08
CA THR A 125 6.53 -9.89 2.25
C THR A 125 7.74 -9.71 3.18
N ASN A 126 8.96 -9.58 2.62
CA ASN A 126 10.17 -9.34 3.42
C ASN A 126 10.13 -7.99 4.16
N THR A 127 9.53 -6.98 3.58
CA THR A 127 9.34 -5.67 4.24
C THR A 127 8.30 -5.78 5.34
N ASN A 128 7.19 -6.48 5.09
CA ASN A 128 6.17 -6.75 6.10
C ASN A 128 6.75 -7.52 7.30
N GLU A 129 7.64 -8.49 7.06
CA GLU A 129 8.34 -9.22 8.12
C GLU A 129 9.23 -8.30 8.98
N ARG A 130 9.91 -7.33 8.36
CA ARG A 130 10.72 -6.34 9.08
C ARG A 130 9.88 -5.33 9.85
N LEU A 131 8.69 -4.98 9.35
CA LEU A 131 7.74 -4.07 9.99
C LEU A 131 6.97 -4.73 11.14
N LYS A 132 6.81 -6.04 11.11
CA LYS A 132 5.99 -6.77 12.09
C LYS A 132 6.36 -6.47 13.54
N PRO A 133 7.64 -6.51 13.99
CA PRO A 133 8.00 -6.17 15.36
C PRO A 133 7.59 -4.75 15.76
N GLU A 134 7.74 -3.79 14.84
CA GLU A 134 7.37 -2.39 15.10
C GLU A 134 5.83 -2.23 15.17
N MET A 135 5.07 -2.94 14.34
CA MET A 135 3.61 -2.97 14.45
C MET A 135 3.16 -3.60 15.78
N GLU A 136 3.79 -4.69 16.21
CA GLU A 136 3.50 -5.31 17.51
C GLU A 136 3.86 -4.39 18.69
N ARG A 137 4.91 -3.59 18.54
CA ARG A 137 5.39 -2.64 19.57
C ARG A 137 4.51 -1.40 19.65
N TYR A 138 4.18 -0.78 18.52
CA TYR A 138 3.54 0.55 18.49
C TYR A 138 2.02 0.49 18.46
N LEU A 139 1.43 -0.43 17.69
CA LEU A 139 -0.01 -0.43 17.50
C LEU A 139 -0.76 -0.79 18.78
N LYS A 140 -1.85 -0.08 19.03
CA LYS A 140 -2.74 -0.34 20.15
C LYS A 140 -3.60 -1.58 19.91
N PRO A 141 -4.06 -2.26 20.97
CA PRO A 141 -5.05 -3.33 20.85
C PRO A 141 -6.28 -2.86 20.06
N GLY A 142 -6.75 -3.72 19.15
CA GLY A 142 -7.88 -3.41 18.28
C GLY A 142 -7.52 -2.58 17.04
N ALA A 143 -6.28 -2.11 16.89
CA ALA A 143 -5.84 -1.51 15.63
C ALA A 143 -5.95 -2.53 14.50
N ARG A 144 -6.35 -2.06 13.31
CA ARG A 144 -6.61 -2.86 12.13
C ARG A 144 -5.47 -2.67 11.13
N VAL A 145 -4.88 -3.77 10.67
CA VAL A 145 -3.83 -3.74 9.64
C VAL A 145 -4.37 -4.40 8.39
N VAL A 146 -4.35 -3.69 7.26
CA VAL A 146 -4.83 -4.20 5.98
C VAL A 146 -3.66 -4.25 5.00
N SER A 147 -3.35 -5.45 4.51
CA SER A 147 -2.28 -5.66 3.54
C SER A 147 -2.84 -6.06 2.18
N HIS A 148 -2.32 -5.43 1.13
CA HIS A 148 -2.65 -5.71 -0.26
C HIS A 148 -1.61 -6.68 -0.84
N ASP A 149 -2.05 -7.79 -1.43
CA ASP A 149 -1.31 -8.87 -2.10
C ASP A 149 -0.29 -9.62 -1.23
N TYR A 150 0.33 -8.98 -0.24
CA TYR A 150 1.41 -9.56 0.55
C TYR A 150 0.97 -9.80 1.99
N GLU A 151 0.97 -11.07 2.41
CA GLU A 151 0.66 -11.45 3.78
C GLU A 151 1.73 -10.97 4.78
N ILE A 152 1.33 -10.84 6.06
CA ILE A 152 2.24 -10.65 7.18
C ILE A 152 2.51 -12.02 7.79
N ARG A 153 3.64 -12.63 7.46
CA ARG A 153 3.97 -13.98 7.91
C ARG A 153 3.96 -14.11 9.42
N GLY A 154 3.38 -15.20 9.90
CA GLY A 154 3.21 -15.50 11.31
C GLY A 154 2.03 -14.78 11.97
N TRP A 155 1.30 -13.90 11.24
CA TRP A 155 -0.01 -13.45 11.67
C TRP A 155 -1.10 -14.21 10.93
N LYS A 156 -2.19 -14.51 11.63
CA LYS A 156 -3.38 -15.11 11.02
C LYS A 156 -4.38 -13.99 10.70
N PRO A 157 -4.73 -13.78 9.43
CA PRO A 157 -5.74 -12.79 9.07
C PRO A 157 -7.09 -13.18 9.66
N VAL A 158 -7.86 -12.18 10.11
CA VAL A 158 -9.25 -12.37 10.57
C VAL A 158 -10.22 -12.38 9.39
N LYS A 159 -9.81 -11.79 8.25
CA LYS A 159 -10.57 -11.80 7.00
C LYS A 159 -9.61 -11.71 5.81
N GLU A 160 -9.99 -12.39 4.73
CA GLU A 160 -9.33 -12.31 3.43
C GLU A 160 -10.38 -12.05 2.36
N GLU A 161 -9.99 -11.31 1.32
CA GLU A 161 -10.85 -11.04 0.17
C GLU A 161 -10.03 -11.08 -1.11
N LEU A 162 -10.61 -11.63 -2.18
CA LEU A 162 -10.04 -11.62 -3.52
C LEU A 162 -10.85 -10.64 -4.38
N VAL A 163 -10.15 -9.64 -4.93
CA VAL A 163 -10.73 -8.60 -5.79
C VAL A 163 -10.13 -8.73 -7.18
N SER A 164 -10.95 -8.86 -8.22
CA SER A 164 -10.46 -8.89 -9.60
C SER A 164 -10.55 -7.50 -10.22
N VAL A 165 -9.42 -6.98 -10.75
CA VAL A 165 -9.37 -5.71 -11.48
C VAL A 165 -8.69 -5.97 -12.82
N ASP A 166 -9.38 -5.67 -13.91
CA ASP A 166 -8.90 -5.89 -15.29
C ASP A 166 -8.36 -7.32 -15.53
N GLY A 167 -9.04 -8.31 -14.95
CA GLY A 167 -8.67 -9.73 -15.04
C GLY A 167 -7.49 -10.14 -14.17
N ARG A 168 -6.93 -9.24 -13.35
CA ARG A 168 -5.87 -9.54 -12.38
C ARG A 168 -6.45 -9.71 -10.99
N PRO A 169 -6.15 -10.83 -10.30
CA PRO A 169 -6.57 -11.02 -8.92
C PRO A 169 -5.68 -10.22 -7.97
N HIS A 170 -6.31 -9.54 -7.00
CA HIS A 170 -5.66 -8.87 -5.88
C HIS A 170 -6.20 -9.43 -4.58
N LYS A 171 -5.33 -9.81 -3.67
CA LYS A 171 -5.71 -10.37 -2.38
C LYS A 171 -5.58 -9.31 -1.30
N ILE A 172 -6.60 -9.21 -0.44
CA ILE A 172 -6.60 -8.29 0.69
C ILE A 172 -6.65 -9.12 1.97
N PHE A 173 -5.78 -8.79 2.93
CA PHE A 173 -5.71 -9.43 4.23
C PHE A 173 -6.00 -8.42 5.33
N LEU A 174 -6.92 -8.75 6.24
CA LEU A 174 -7.20 -7.96 7.44
C LEU A 174 -6.66 -8.67 8.66
N TYR A 175 -5.93 -7.94 9.49
CA TYR A 175 -5.45 -8.35 10.80
C TYR A 175 -5.95 -7.38 11.87
N ILE A 176 -6.19 -7.89 13.08
CA ILE A 176 -6.55 -7.08 14.24
C ILE A 176 -5.49 -7.30 15.32
N MET A 177 -4.94 -6.18 15.82
CA MET A 177 -3.93 -6.24 16.88
C MET A 177 -4.54 -6.75 18.17
N LYS A 178 -3.87 -7.75 18.75
CA LYS A 178 -4.26 -8.35 20.01
C LYS A 178 -3.82 -7.50 21.21
N PRO A 179 -4.42 -7.66 22.39
CA PRO A 179 -3.88 -7.12 23.63
C PRO A 179 -2.42 -7.53 23.82
N LYS A 180 -1.60 -6.59 24.32
CA LYS A 180 -0.21 -6.89 24.70
C LYS A 180 -0.26 -7.62 26.04
N HIS A 181 0.44 -8.73 26.12
CA HIS A 181 0.60 -9.48 27.36
C HIS A 181 1.71 -8.91 28.19
#